data_87f7cb43be904b352e84f9b6766df6ab
#
_entry.id   87f7cb43be904b352e84f9b6766df6ab
#
_cell.length_a   1.000
_cell.length_b   1.000
_cell.length_c   1.000
_cell.angle_alpha   90.00
_cell.angle_beta   90.00
_cell.angle_gamma   90.00
#
_symmetry.space_group_name_H-M   'P 1'
#
loop_
_entity.id
_entity.type
_entity.pdbx_description
1 polymer ?
#
loop_
_entity_poly.entity_id
_entity_poly.type
_entity_poly.pdbx_seq_one_letter_code
_entity_poly.pdbx_strand_id
1 'polypeptide(L)'
;MLPAMWAQETVEIVKAFPQKKSIVVEYDLAEDADFVRLFVSLDGGTTYLGPLRQVSGDLTDVKAGFGHSIVWDVLKEFDVESFDSDQVRFKLNILLKERWPRETFITLNAAYSPSPQASFGFSVGQVKRFGWFVSVMSNGNFSGFHADGTCDGQGFLPDGHLMQYTGETSKMRLSVMAGGMMRLQGPWMARVGLGYGNRTVCWQTTDGQWLRNTDYSLQGIDLSVGVQLHLKGFVISAEAVTTQFKTVEAKIGLGYAF
;
A
#
# COMPACT_ATOMS: atom_id res chain seq x y z
N MET A 1 5.44 11.52 15.68
CA MET A 1 5.97 10.19 15.38
C MET A 1 5.32 9.22 16.35
N LEU A 2 4.27 8.52 15.95
CA LEU A 2 3.67 7.48 16.78
C LEU A 2 4.55 6.23 16.64
N PRO A 3 4.99 5.61 17.73
CA PRO A 3 5.75 4.38 17.65
C PRO A 3 4.84 3.29 17.06
N ALA A 4 5.40 2.50 16.15
CA ALA A 4 4.78 1.30 15.64
C ALA A 4 4.41 0.42 16.84
N MET A 5 3.12 0.22 17.07
CA MET A 5 2.64 -0.82 17.98
C MET A 5 2.88 -2.17 17.27
N TRP A 6 4.08 -2.70 17.45
CA TRP A 6 4.34 -4.10 17.17
C TRP A 6 3.50 -4.91 18.14
N ALA A 7 2.72 -5.85 17.66
CA ALA A 7 2.03 -6.79 18.53
C ALA A 7 3.08 -7.58 19.31
N GLN A 8 3.35 -7.16 20.53
CA GLN A 8 4.23 -7.82 21.48
C GLN A 8 3.36 -8.80 22.26
N GLU A 9 3.39 -10.06 21.87
CA GLU A 9 2.76 -11.11 22.67
C GLU A 9 3.77 -11.57 23.72
N THR A 10 3.33 -11.59 24.99
CA THR A 10 4.09 -12.20 26.07
C THR A 10 3.64 -13.65 26.12
N VAL A 11 4.48 -14.56 25.66
CA VAL A 11 4.20 -16.00 25.68
C VAL A 11 4.61 -16.59 27.01
N GLU A 12 3.79 -17.48 27.51
CA GLU A 12 4.07 -18.25 28.70
C GLU A 12 5.19 -19.24 28.43
N ILE A 13 6.23 -19.22 29.27
CA ILE A 13 7.32 -20.16 29.20
C ILE A 13 6.83 -21.49 29.75
N VAL A 14 6.92 -22.54 28.94
CA VAL A 14 6.44 -23.86 29.32
C VAL A 14 7.35 -24.48 30.36
N LYS A 15 8.67 -24.41 30.17
CA LYS A 15 9.65 -24.96 31.12
C LYS A 15 11.01 -24.24 30.97
N ALA A 16 11.72 -24.14 32.08
CA ALA A 16 13.13 -23.76 32.08
C ALA A 16 13.89 -24.74 32.99
N PHE A 17 14.95 -25.35 32.49
CA PHE A 17 15.74 -26.30 33.24
C PHE A 17 17.23 -26.18 32.97
N PRO A 18 18.08 -26.40 34.00
CA PRO A 18 19.51 -26.34 33.84
C PRO A 18 20.04 -27.54 33.06
N GLN A 19 20.95 -27.30 32.13
CA GLN A 19 21.66 -28.33 31.39
C GLN A 19 23.18 -28.02 31.42
N LYS A 20 23.90 -28.66 32.33
CA LYS A 20 25.35 -28.41 32.54
C LYS A 20 25.65 -26.95 32.89
N LYS A 21 26.20 -26.18 31.91
CA LYS A 21 26.55 -24.76 32.05
C LYS A 21 25.56 -23.81 31.38
N SER A 22 24.48 -24.35 30.88
CA SER A 22 23.43 -23.60 30.14
C SER A 22 22.08 -23.81 30.78
N ILE A 23 21.15 -22.91 30.48
CA ILE A 23 19.73 -23.08 30.79
C ILE A 23 18.97 -23.24 29.48
N VAL A 24 18.15 -24.29 29.41
CA VAL A 24 17.25 -24.50 28.28
C VAL A 24 15.87 -23.97 28.66
N VAL A 25 15.35 -23.09 27.80
CA VAL A 25 13.99 -22.53 27.93
C VAL A 25 13.16 -23.09 26.79
N GLU A 26 12.12 -23.85 27.16
CA GLU A 26 11.11 -24.37 26.21
C GLU A 26 9.90 -23.47 26.18
N TYR A 27 9.38 -23.26 24.98
CA TYR A 27 8.20 -22.43 24.75
C TYR A 27 7.39 -22.93 23.56
N ASP A 28 6.12 -22.53 23.51
CA ASP A 28 5.20 -22.84 22.43
C ASP A 28 4.79 -21.57 21.69
N LEU A 29 4.57 -21.67 20.38
CA LEU A 29 4.11 -20.57 19.54
C LEU A 29 2.78 -20.91 18.89
N ALA A 30 1.78 -20.03 19.09
CA ALA A 30 0.48 -20.14 18.41
C ALA A 30 0.56 -19.70 16.95
N GLU A 31 1.46 -18.76 16.62
CA GLU A 31 1.66 -18.21 15.28
C GLU A 31 3.15 -18.13 14.92
N ASP A 32 3.46 -18.08 13.61
CA ASP A 32 4.84 -17.90 13.13
C ASP A 32 5.44 -16.60 13.66
N ALA A 33 6.70 -16.64 14.07
CA ALA A 33 7.45 -15.48 14.58
C ALA A 33 8.66 -15.14 13.70
N ASP A 34 8.88 -13.85 13.46
CA ASP A 34 10.10 -13.37 12.81
C ASP A 34 11.28 -13.40 13.77
N PHE A 35 11.05 -13.02 15.03
CA PHE A 35 12.08 -13.01 16.08
C PHE A 35 11.49 -13.38 17.44
N VAL A 36 12.28 -14.15 18.21
CA VAL A 36 12.03 -14.45 19.61
C VAL A 36 13.24 -13.95 20.40
N ARG A 37 13.01 -13.16 21.45
CA ARG A 37 14.05 -12.59 22.31
C ARG A 37 13.83 -13.03 23.74
N LEU A 38 14.89 -13.55 24.36
CA LEU A 38 14.87 -14.00 25.73
C LEU A 38 15.36 -12.92 26.68
N PHE A 39 14.66 -12.74 27.78
CA PHE A 39 15.00 -11.86 28.89
C PHE A 39 15.01 -12.69 30.18
N VAL A 40 15.87 -12.31 31.13
CA VAL A 40 15.97 -12.97 32.42
C VAL A 40 15.78 -11.96 33.56
N SER A 41 15.11 -12.38 34.59
CA SER A 41 15.06 -11.71 35.88
C SER A 41 15.82 -12.54 36.89
N LEU A 42 16.61 -11.90 37.76
CA LEU A 42 17.36 -12.49 38.85
C LEU A 42 16.78 -12.12 40.22
N ASP A 43 15.71 -11.35 40.24
CA ASP A 43 15.06 -10.75 41.44
C ASP A 43 13.57 -11.15 41.57
N GLY A 44 13.24 -12.34 41.13
CA GLY A 44 11.90 -12.89 41.22
C GLY A 44 10.87 -12.30 40.23
N GLY A 45 11.34 -11.57 39.20
CA GLY A 45 10.48 -10.98 38.16
C GLY A 45 10.29 -9.46 38.33
N THR A 46 10.99 -8.82 39.24
CA THR A 46 10.87 -7.38 39.47
C THR A 46 11.55 -6.58 38.37
N THR A 47 12.76 -6.99 37.95
CA THR A 47 13.50 -6.39 36.83
C THR A 47 13.92 -7.45 35.82
N TYR A 48 13.91 -7.09 34.52
CA TYR A 48 14.33 -7.99 33.45
C TYR A 48 15.55 -7.43 32.72
N LEU A 49 16.58 -8.26 32.62
CA LEU A 49 17.82 -8.00 31.88
C LEU A 49 17.71 -8.61 30.49
N GLY A 50 18.18 -7.93 29.46
CA GLY A 50 18.19 -8.45 28.09
C GLY A 50 17.88 -7.38 27.02
N PRO A 51 17.71 -7.80 25.76
CA PRO A 51 17.70 -9.20 25.32
C PRO A 51 19.05 -9.88 25.53
N LEU A 52 19.03 -11.15 25.97
CA LEU A 52 20.22 -11.95 26.17
C LEU A 52 20.97 -12.19 24.85
N ARG A 53 22.29 -12.15 24.89
CA ARG A 53 23.13 -12.24 23.68
C ARG A 53 23.73 -13.61 23.46
N GLN A 54 24.03 -14.34 24.55
CA GLN A 54 24.65 -15.68 24.50
C GLN A 54 23.58 -16.76 24.45
N VAL A 55 22.68 -16.64 23.48
CA VAL A 55 21.56 -17.56 23.24
C VAL A 55 21.68 -18.22 21.88
N SER A 56 21.19 -19.46 21.78
CA SER A 56 21.10 -20.23 20.54
C SER A 56 19.81 -21.06 20.52
N GLY A 57 19.42 -21.58 19.36
CA GLY A 57 18.19 -22.33 19.18
C GLY A 57 17.17 -21.58 18.32
N ASP A 58 15.88 -21.75 18.63
CA ASP A 58 14.78 -21.20 17.85
C ASP A 58 14.54 -19.72 18.16
N LEU A 59 15.28 -18.84 17.46
CA LEU A 59 15.28 -17.39 17.72
C LEU A 59 14.79 -16.57 16.53
N THR A 60 14.87 -17.10 15.30
CA THR A 60 14.53 -16.37 14.07
C THR A 60 13.75 -17.25 13.11
N ASP A 61 12.76 -16.66 12.41
CA ASP A 61 11.85 -17.36 11.46
C ASP A 61 11.25 -18.66 12.06
N VAL A 62 10.81 -18.56 13.31
CA VAL A 62 10.25 -19.70 14.04
C VAL A 62 8.82 -19.95 13.59
N LYS A 63 8.52 -21.21 13.28
CA LYS A 63 7.16 -21.60 12.86
C LYS A 63 6.25 -21.82 14.07
N ALA A 64 4.95 -21.64 13.88
CA ALA A 64 3.96 -22.04 14.89
C ALA A 64 4.12 -23.52 15.25
N GLY A 65 4.10 -23.84 16.52
CA GLY A 65 4.30 -25.20 16.99
C GLY A 65 4.60 -25.28 18.48
N PHE A 66 4.81 -26.51 18.94
CA PHE A 66 5.12 -26.84 20.31
C PHE A 66 6.58 -27.26 20.46
N GLY A 67 7.15 -27.02 21.65
CA GLY A 67 8.45 -27.54 22.03
C GLY A 67 9.66 -26.85 21.38
N HIS A 68 9.52 -25.57 21.06
CA HIS A 68 10.66 -24.75 20.66
C HIS A 68 11.61 -24.55 21.83
N SER A 69 12.91 -24.44 21.55
CA SER A 69 13.91 -24.34 22.59
C SER A 69 14.93 -23.23 22.34
N ILE A 70 15.25 -22.52 23.40
CA ILE A 70 16.36 -21.55 23.45
C ILE A 70 17.34 -22.04 24.49
N VAL A 71 18.60 -22.17 24.12
CA VAL A 71 19.70 -22.51 25.01
C VAL A 71 20.46 -21.24 25.34
N TRP A 72 20.50 -20.88 26.61
CA TRP A 72 21.22 -19.74 27.13
C TRP A 72 22.52 -20.16 27.82
N ASP A 73 23.67 -19.70 27.34
CA ASP A 73 24.98 -19.93 27.95
C ASP A 73 25.26 -18.87 29.05
N VAL A 74 24.85 -19.21 30.25
CA VAL A 74 24.87 -18.30 31.42
C VAL A 74 26.26 -17.79 31.71
N LEU A 75 27.27 -18.69 31.66
CA LEU A 75 28.65 -18.36 32.06
C LEU A 75 29.37 -17.47 31.05
N LYS A 76 28.87 -17.38 29.80
CA LYS A 76 29.38 -16.43 28.83
C LYS A 76 28.72 -15.06 28.91
N GLU A 77 27.50 -15.00 29.44
CA GLU A 77 26.77 -13.74 29.56
C GLU A 77 27.12 -12.99 30.83
N PHE A 78 27.18 -13.73 31.95
CA PHE A 78 27.45 -13.20 33.28
C PHE A 78 28.70 -13.90 33.88
N ASP A 79 29.63 -13.10 34.37
CA ASP A 79 30.80 -13.57 35.11
C ASP A 79 30.38 -13.87 36.57
N VAL A 80 29.57 -14.92 36.77
CA VAL A 80 28.99 -15.26 38.08
C VAL A 80 29.24 -16.74 38.37
N GLU A 81 29.76 -17.04 39.52
CA GLU A 81 30.08 -18.42 39.97
C GLU A 81 28.82 -19.17 40.44
N SER A 82 27.75 -18.47 40.82
CA SER A 82 26.49 -19.10 41.28
C SER A 82 25.27 -18.20 41.06
N PHE A 83 24.14 -18.85 40.82
CA PHE A 83 22.81 -18.23 40.76
C PHE A 83 21.90 -18.79 41.84
N ASP A 84 21.07 -17.93 42.44
CA ASP A 84 19.92 -18.38 43.21
C ASP A 84 18.80 -18.76 42.22
N SER A 85 18.64 -20.07 42.00
CA SER A 85 17.69 -20.60 41.01
C SER A 85 16.23 -20.26 41.31
N ASP A 86 15.90 -20.03 42.57
CA ASP A 86 14.51 -19.76 43.01
C ASP A 86 14.02 -18.36 42.62
N GLN A 87 14.97 -17.44 42.40
CA GLN A 87 14.69 -16.07 41.98
C GLN A 87 14.72 -15.86 40.47
N VAL A 88 15.18 -16.86 39.70
CA VAL A 88 15.30 -16.73 38.23
C VAL A 88 13.93 -16.82 37.59
N ARG A 89 13.59 -15.82 36.77
CA ARG A 89 12.39 -15.81 35.92
C ARG A 89 12.77 -15.43 34.50
N PHE A 90 12.07 -16.00 33.53
CA PHE A 90 12.29 -15.72 32.12
C PHE A 90 11.09 -15.03 31.51
N LYS A 91 11.34 -14.20 30.50
CA LYS A 91 10.33 -13.54 29.69
C LYS A 91 10.74 -13.62 28.22
N LEU A 92 9.81 -14.01 27.38
CA LEU A 92 9.97 -13.95 25.93
C LEU A 92 9.28 -12.70 25.37
N ASN A 93 10.00 -12.07 24.46
CA ASN A 93 9.44 -11.01 23.64
C ASN A 93 9.43 -11.51 22.20
N ILE A 94 8.23 -11.69 21.64
CA ILE A 94 8.01 -12.33 20.35
C ILE A 94 7.51 -11.28 19.37
N LEU A 95 8.19 -11.21 18.23
CA LEU A 95 7.72 -10.48 17.08
C LEU A 95 7.06 -11.47 16.11
N LEU A 96 5.74 -11.50 16.13
CA LEU A 96 4.98 -12.37 15.26
C LEU A 96 5.18 -12.01 13.79
N LYS A 97 5.21 -13.03 12.94
CA LYS A 97 5.32 -12.86 11.49
C LYS A 97 4.03 -12.32 10.93
N GLU A 98 4.10 -11.13 10.36
CA GLU A 98 2.92 -10.50 9.75
C GLU A 98 2.40 -11.34 8.58
N ARG A 99 1.26 -12.01 8.76
CA ARG A 99 0.57 -12.72 7.69
C ARG A 99 -0.36 -11.75 6.97
N TRP A 100 0.05 -11.34 5.77
CA TRP A 100 -0.81 -10.54 4.90
C TRP A 100 -1.79 -11.45 4.16
N PRO A 101 -3.11 -11.40 4.43
CA PRO A 101 -4.09 -12.11 3.62
C PRO A 101 -4.05 -11.55 2.19
N ARG A 102 -4.35 -12.41 1.22
CA ARG A 102 -4.57 -11.96 -0.14
C ARG A 102 -5.98 -11.36 -0.20
N GLU A 103 -6.08 -10.12 -0.59
CA GLU A 103 -7.32 -9.38 -0.72
C GLU A 103 -7.51 -8.98 -2.18
N THR A 104 -8.68 -9.28 -2.73
CA THR A 104 -9.12 -8.77 -4.04
C THR A 104 -10.08 -7.61 -3.77
N PHE A 105 -9.98 -6.53 -4.54
CA PHE A 105 -10.83 -5.37 -4.31
C PHE A 105 -11.40 -4.81 -5.61
N ILE A 106 -12.53 -4.12 -5.45
CA ILE A 106 -13.13 -3.28 -6.48
C ILE A 106 -13.47 -1.92 -5.85
N THR A 107 -13.16 -0.83 -6.57
CA THR A 107 -13.52 0.53 -6.15
C THR A 107 -14.23 1.26 -7.27
N LEU A 108 -15.24 2.04 -6.94
CA LEU A 108 -15.81 3.08 -7.79
C LEU A 108 -15.02 4.36 -7.54
N ASN A 109 -14.62 5.02 -8.60
CA ASN A 109 -13.75 6.18 -8.55
C ASN A 109 -14.44 7.41 -9.15
N ALA A 110 -14.17 8.56 -8.54
CA ALA A 110 -14.46 9.86 -9.09
C ALA A 110 -13.18 10.68 -9.13
N ALA A 111 -12.95 11.40 -10.22
CA ALA A 111 -11.80 12.29 -10.35
C ALA A 111 -12.25 13.69 -10.74
N TYR A 112 -11.52 14.69 -10.24
CA TYR A 112 -11.74 16.09 -10.49
C TYR A 112 -10.44 16.76 -10.96
N SER A 113 -10.55 17.58 -11.98
CA SER A 113 -9.46 18.41 -12.49
C SER A 113 -9.86 19.89 -12.46
N PRO A 114 -8.92 20.85 -12.26
CA PRO A 114 -9.19 22.29 -12.35
C PRO A 114 -9.76 22.74 -13.71
N SER A 115 -9.46 22.03 -14.79
CA SER A 115 -10.21 22.14 -16.04
C SER A 115 -11.49 21.33 -15.86
N PRO A 116 -12.71 21.92 -15.91
CA PRO A 116 -13.92 21.33 -15.35
C PRO A 116 -14.35 20.07 -16.09
N GLN A 117 -13.81 18.96 -15.68
CA GLN A 117 -14.23 17.63 -16.13
C GLN A 117 -14.18 16.66 -14.95
N ALA A 118 -15.33 16.43 -14.36
CA ALA A 118 -15.47 15.26 -13.52
C ALA A 118 -15.40 14.01 -14.40
N SER A 119 -14.65 13.01 -13.97
CA SER A 119 -14.66 11.68 -14.58
C SER A 119 -14.96 10.64 -13.52
N PHE A 120 -15.59 9.55 -13.96
CA PHE A 120 -16.00 8.44 -13.13
C PHE A 120 -15.44 7.15 -13.68
N GLY A 121 -15.31 6.14 -12.86
CA GLY A 121 -14.80 4.86 -13.30
C GLY A 121 -14.66 3.87 -12.19
N PHE A 122 -13.86 2.85 -12.43
CA PHE A 122 -13.62 1.81 -11.45
C PHE A 122 -12.15 1.38 -11.44
N SER A 123 -11.73 0.77 -10.35
CA SER A 123 -10.47 0.04 -10.28
C SER A 123 -10.71 -1.34 -9.70
N VAL A 124 -9.99 -2.32 -10.22
CA VAL A 124 -9.93 -3.68 -9.68
C VAL A 124 -8.48 -4.05 -9.43
N GLY A 125 -8.24 -4.86 -8.43
CA GLY A 125 -6.90 -5.29 -8.14
C GLY A 125 -6.83 -6.35 -7.05
N GLN A 126 -5.61 -6.78 -6.79
CA GLN A 126 -5.33 -7.78 -5.77
C GLN A 126 -4.04 -7.40 -5.06
N VAL A 127 -4.03 -7.54 -3.74
CA VAL A 127 -2.88 -7.23 -2.90
C VAL A 127 -2.68 -8.32 -1.84
N LYS A 128 -1.42 -8.63 -1.58
CA LYS A 128 -0.92 -9.33 -0.41
C LYS A 128 0.02 -8.37 0.34
N ARG A 129 1.32 -8.57 0.27
CA ARG A 129 2.33 -7.55 0.64
C ARG A 129 2.56 -6.60 -0.54
N PHE A 130 2.70 -7.18 -1.74
CA PHE A 130 2.71 -6.49 -3.03
C PHE A 130 1.47 -6.88 -3.81
N GLY A 131 1.00 -5.98 -4.65
CA GLY A 131 -0.20 -6.18 -5.43
C GLY A 131 -0.18 -5.40 -6.74
N TRP A 132 -1.27 -5.52 -7.46
CA TRP A 132 -1.50 -4.85 -8.73
C TRP A 132 -2.92 -4.28 -8.79
N PHE A 133 -3.13 -3.32 -9.65
CA PHE A 133 -4.47 -2.82 -9.98
C PHE A 133 -4.56 -2.40 -11.44
N VAL A 134 -5.79 -2.40 -11.94
CA VAL A 134 -6.17 -1.78 -13.21
C VAL A 134 -7.27 -0.78 -12.91
N SER A 135 -7.23 0.38 -13.57
CA SER A 135 -8.21 1.46 -13.39
C SER A 135 -8.65 2.00 -14.75
N VAL A 136 -9.94 2.21 -14.90
CA VAL A 136 -10.55 2.84 -16.08
C VAL A 136 -11.38 4.01 -15.60
N MET A 137 -11.20 5.16 -16.25
CA MET A 137 -11.91 6.41 -15.96
C MET A 137 -12.42 7.04 -17.25
N SER A 138 -13.64 7.57 -17.23
CA SER A 138 -14.25 8.30 -18.35
C SER A 138 -15.25 9.32 -17.83
N ASN A 139 -15.46 10.40 -18.58
CA ASN A 139 -16.58 11.33 -18.32
C ASN A 139 -17.84 10.99 -19.12
N GLY A 140 -17.87 9.83 -19.80
CA GLY A 140 -19.00 9.39 -20.62
C GLY A 140 -19.12 10.10 -21.97
N ASN A 141 -18.24 11.04 -22.26
CA ASN A 141 -18.22 11.75 -23.53
C ASN A 141 -17.14 11.16 -24.46
N PHE A 142 -17.54 10.81 -25.68
CA PHE A 142 -16.68 10.18 -26.68
C PHE A 142 -16.53 11.03 -27.97
N SER A 143 -16.95 12.31 -27.92
CA SER A 143 -16.90 13.23 -29.07
C SER A 143 -15.52 13.37 -29.72
N GLY A 144 -14.46 13.25 -28.92
CA GLY A 144 -13.09 13.33 -29.42
C GLY A 144 -12.67 12.19 -30.36
N PHE A 145 -13.40 11.09 -30.41
CA PHE A 145 -13.19 10.01 -31.38
C PHE A 145 -13.89 10.25 -32.71
N HIS A 146 -14.83 11.20 -32.76
CA HIS A 146 -15.66 11.51 -33.92
C HIS A 146 -15.42 12.95 -34.44
N ALA A 147 -14.26 13.52 -34.13
CA ALA A 147 -13.91 14.84 -34.64
C ALA A 147 -13.71 14.80 -36.15
N ASP A 148 -14.37 15.73 -36.87
CA ASP A 148 -14.34 15.84 -38.33
C ASP A 148 -13.05 16.45 -38.86
N GLY A 149 -12.29 17.14 -37.99
CA GLY A 149 -11.05 17.82 -38.31
C GLY A 149 -10.35 18.37 -37.08
N THR A 150 -9.37 19.25 -37.31
CA THR A 150 -8.61 19.91 -36.25
C THR A 150 -8.57 21.40 -36.40
N CYS A 151 -8.45 22.13 -35.28
CA CYS A 151 -8.15 23.54 -35.24
C CYS A 151 -7.10 23.83 -34.13
N ASP A 152 -6.48 24.98 -34.17
CA ASP A 152 -5.58 25.46 -33.11
C ASP A 152 -6.35 26.15 -31.97
N GLY A 153 -5.64 26.67 -30.95
CA GLY A 153 -6.22 27.39 -29.82
C GLY A 153 -6.84 28.73 -30.15
N GLN A 154 -6.61 29.29 -31.36
CA GLN A 154 -7.19 30.53 -31.87
C GLN A 154 -8.35 30.25 -32.84
N GLY A 155 -8.57 28.99 -33.23
CA GLY A 155 -9.63 28.58 -34.13
C GLY A 155 -9.22 28.54 -35.59
N PHE A 156 -7.93 28.54 -35.91
CA PHE A 156 -7.48 28.37 -37.28
C PHE A 156 -7.46 26.89 -37.68
N LEU A 157 -7.95 26.64 -38.86
CA LEU A 157 -7.86 25.32 -39.52
C LEU A 157 -6.45 25.10 -40.08
N PRO A 158 -6.07 23.86 -40.40
CA PRO A 158 -4.76 23.54 -40.98
C PRO A 158 -4.46 24.27 -42.31
N ASP A 159 -5.49 24.68 -43.01
CA ASP A 159 -5.41 25.46 -44.28
C ASP A 159 -5.26 26.98 -44.05
N GLY A 160 -5.22 27.44 -42.80
CA GLY A 160 -5.08 28.83 -42.41
C GLY A 160 -6.38 29.63 -42.35
N HIS A 161 -7.53 29.03 -42.63
CA HIS A 161 -8.83 29.68 -42.50
C HIS A 161 -9.29 29.70 -41.05
N LEU A 162 -9.93 30.80 -40.63
CA LEU A 162 -10.56 30.90 -39.31
C LEU A 162 -11.90 30.20 -39.34
N MET A 163 -12.11 29.25 -38.43
CA MET A 163 -13.39 28.56 -38.27
C MET A 163 -14.46 29.49 -37.72
N GLN A 164 -15.71 29.31 -38.16
CA GLN A 164 -16.86 29.99 -37.56
C GLN A 164 -17.34 29.17 -36.35
N TYR A 165 -16.97 29.62 -35.16
CA TYR A 165 -17.23 28.96 -33.90
C TYR A 165 -18.62 29.29 -33.33
N THR A 166 -19.40 28.28 -32.97
CA THR A 166 -20.74 28.47 -32.37
C THR A 166 -20.74 28.87 -30.91
N GLY A 167 -19.62 28.71 -30.22
CA GLY A 167 -19.52 28.83 -28.76
C GLY A 167 -19.66 27.51 -28.03
N GLU A 168 -20.03 26.44 -28.70
CA GLU A 168 -20.19 25.13 -28.08
C GLU A 168 -18.87 24.36 -28.01
N THR A 169 -18.63 23.78 -26.85
CA THR A 169 -17.41 23.00 -26.57
C THR A 169 -17.77 21.65 -26.02
N SER A 170 -17.24 20.60 -26.59
CA SER A 170 -17.34 19.25 -26.08
C SER A 170 -15.99 18.78 -25.54
N LYS A 171 -15.99 18.15 -24.38
CA LYS A 171 -14.77 17.72 -23.68
C LYS A 171 -14.86 16.22 -23.39
N MET A 172 -13.88 15.48 -23.85
CA MET A 172 -13.72 14.04 -23.61
C MET A 172 -12.60 13.79 -22.61
N ARG A 173 -12.83 12.88 -21.67
CA ARG A 173 -11.80 12.33 -20.81
C ARG A 173 -11.90 10.81 -20.79
N LEU A 174 -10.81 10.16 -21.16
CA LEU A 174 -10.65 8.70 -21.03
C LEU A 174 -9.26 8.43 -20.45
N SER A 175 -9.18 7.51 -19.50
CA SER A 175 -7.91 7.06 -18.90
C SER A 175 -7.98 5.57 -18.62
N VAL A 176 -6.94 4.86 -18.99
CA VAL A 176 -6.75 3.45 -18.67
C VAL A 176 -5.37 3.31 -18.06
N MET A 177 -5.29 2.78 -16.86
CA MET A 177 -4.04 2.64 -16.10
C MET A 177 -3.93 1.26 -15.49
N ALA A 178 -2.69 0.79 -15.36
CA ALA A 178 -2.32 -0.35 -14.55
C ALA A 178 -1.21 0.07 -13.59
N GLY A 179 -1.11 -0.59 -12.44
CA GLY A 179 -0.10 -0.20 -11.48
C GLY A 179 0.21 -1.23 -10.43
N GLY A 180 1.23 -0.90 -9.63
CA GLY A 180 1.66 -1.66 -8.48
C GLY A 180 1.12 -1.07 -7.18
N MET A 181 0.99 -1.93 -6.20
CA MET A 181 0.62 -1.59 -4.84
C MET A 181 1.58 -2.25 -3.86
N MET A 182 1.82 -1.58 -2.76
CA MET A 182 2.61 -2.11 -1.65
C MET A 182 1.90 -1.80 -0.35
N ARG A 183 1.70 -2.84 0.47
CA ARG A 183 1.19 -2.67 1.83
C ARG A 183 2.28 -2.02 2.67
N LEU A 184 1.91 -0.94 3.34
CA LEU A 184 2.76 -0.22 4.26
C LEU A 184 2.61 -0.85 5.65
N GLN A 185 2.07 -0.12 6.59
CA GLN A 185 1.81 -0.58 7.94
C GLN A 185 0.30 -0.59 8.22
N GLY A 186 -0.18 -1.66 8.86
CA GLY A 186 -1.60 -1.81 9.16
C GLY A 186 -2.46 -1.84 7.89
N PRO A 187 -3.55 -1.06 7.84
CA PRO A 187 -4.49 -1.07 6.72
C PRO A 187 -4.06 -0.22 5.52
N TRP A 188 -2.92 0.45 5.58
CA TRP A 188 -2.45 1.40 4.57
C TRP A 188 -1.67 0.73 3.44
N MET A 189 -1.91 1.20 2.22
CA MET A 189 -1.21 0.77 1.00
C MET A 189 -0.77 1.97 0.20
N ALA A 190 0.44 1.92 -0.35
CA ALA A 190 0.89 2.85 -1.39
C ALA A 190 0.48 2.31 -2.76
N ARG A 191 0.15 3.21 -3.69
CA ARG A 191 -0.21 2.88 -5.08
C ARG A 191 0.59 3.75 -6.03
N VAL A 192 1.08 3.13 -7.12
CA VAL A 192 1.72 3.82 -8.25
C VAL A 192 1.17 3.22 -9.53
N GLY A 193 0.72 4.04 -10.45
CA GLY A 193 0.13 3.61 -11.72
C GLY A 193 0.72 4.32 -12.91
N LEU A 194 0.72 3.60 -14.02
CA LEU A 194 1.10 4.06 -15.35
C LEU A 194 -0.01 3.69 -16.32
N GLY A 195 -0.31 4.56 -17.27
CA GLY A 195 -1.33 4.30 -18.26
C GLY A 195 -1.35 5.29 -19.40
N TYR A 196 -2.47 5.29 -20.10
CA TYR A 196 -2.73 6.21 -21.20
C TYR A 196 -3.95 7.05 -20.89
N GLY A 197 -3.81 8.37 -21.05
CA GLY A 197 -4.84 9.36 -20.88
C GLY A 197 -5.14 10.11 -22.18
N ASN A 198 -6.42 10.29 -22.44
CA ASN A 198 -6.92 11.10 -23.53
C ASN A 198 -7.86 12.16 -22.97
N ARG A 199 -7.47 13.44 -23.17
CA ARG A 199 -8.27 14.63 -22.90
C ARG A 199 -8.42 15.37 -24.21
N THR A 200 -9.58 15.24 -24.85
CA THR A 200 -9.86 15.93 -26.11
C THR A 200 -10.88 17.03 -25.88
N VAL A 201 -10.57 18.20 -26.39
CA VAL A 201 -11.47 19.36 -26.45
C VAL A 201 -11.84 19.57 -27.90
N CYS A 202 -13.14 19.52 -28.20
CA CYS A 202 -13.70 19.81 -29.53
C CYS A 202 -14.54 21.08 -29.50
N TRP A 203 -14.41 21.89 -30.53
CA TRP A 203 -15.20 23.08 -30.78
C TRP A 203 -16.15 22.84 -31.95
N GLN A 204 -17.38 23.34 -31.83
CA GLN A 204 -18.36 23.18 -32.89
C GLN A 204 -18.33 24.36 -33.85
N THR A 205 -18.31 24.05 -35.16
CA THR A 205 -18.49 25.02 -36.21
C THR A 205 -19.96 25.33 -36.47
N THR A 206 -20.27 26.45 -37.13
CA THR A 206 -21.64 26.83 -37.55
C THR A 206 -22.26 25.81 -38.50
N ASP A 207 -21.45 25.04 -39.21
CA ASP A 207 -21.89 23.94 -40.09
C ASP A 207 -22.18 22.63 -39.35
N GLY A 208 -22.08 22.67 -38.03
CA GLY A 208 -22.36 21.53 -37.16
C GLY A 208 -21.22 20.51 -37.02
N GLN A 209 -20.04 20.77 -37.61
CA GLN A 209 -18.88 19.90 -37.51
C GLN A 209 -18.19 20.08 -36.15
N TRP A 210 -17.61 19.02 -35.63
CA TRP A 210 -16.79 19.04 -34.42
C TRP A 210 -15.31 19.01 -34.77
N LEU A 211 -14.57 20.07 -34.44
CA LEU A 211 -13.14 20.16 -34.68
C LEU A 211 -12.38 19.98 -33.37
N ARG A 212 -11.42 19.08 -33.38
CA ARG A 212 -10.52 18.86 -32.25
C ARG A 212 -9.56 20.03 -32.12
N ASN A 213 -9.58 20.69 -30.96
CA ASN A 213 -8.61 21.75 -30.66
C ASN A 213 -7.28 21.12 -30.24
N THR A 214 -6.22 21.36 -31.00
CA THR A 214 -4.90 20.76 -30.77
C THR A 214 -4.19 21.32 -29.54
N ASP A 215 -4.38 22.61 -29.22
CA ASP A 215 -3.70 23.28 -28.11
C ASP A 215 -4.32 22.96 -26.76
N TYR A 216 -5.63 22.71 -26.74
CA TYR A 216 -6.36 22.34 -25.50
C TYR A 216 -6.55 20.84 -25.33
N SER A 217 -6.23 20.04 -26.35
CA SER A 217 -6.27 18.59 -26.27
C SER A 217 -4.93 18.03 -25.81
N LEU A 218 -4.97 17.02 -24.93
CA LEU A 218 -3.78 16.37 -24.40
C LEU A 218 -3.96 14.87 -24.42
N GLN A 219 -3.06 14.16 -25.10
CA GLN A 219 -3.05 12.70 -25.18
C GLN A 219 -1.66 12.19 -24.84
N GLY A 220 -1.57 11.18 -23.99
CA GLY A 220 -0.30 10.58 -23.66
C GLY A 220 -0.30 9.81 -22.36
N ILE A 221 0.86 9.73 -21.76
CA ILE A 221 1.10 8.93 -20.56
C ILE A 221 0.39 9.55 -19.35
N ASP A 222 -0.44 8.77 -18.69
CA ASP A 222 -0.97 9.05 -17.35
C ASP A 222 -0.07 8.38 -16.31
N LEU A 223 0.29 9.12 -15.28
CA LEU A 223 0.97 8.65 -14.09
C LEU A 223 0.08 8.89 -12.88
N SER A 224 0.02 7.95 -11.96
CA SER A 224 -0.68 8.13 -10.69
C SER A 224 0.20 7.74 -9.50
N VAL A 225 0.01 8.47 -8.41
CA VAL A 225 0.54 8.13 -7.09
C VAL A 225 -0.53 8.37 -6.05
N GLY A 226 -0.65 7.49 -5.09
CA GLY A 226 -1.67 7.62 -4.08
C GLY A 226 -1.57 6.61 -2.96
N VAL A 227 -2.59 6.65 -2.13
CA VAL A 227 -2.76 5.75 -0.98
C VAL A 227 -4.13 5.08 -1.04
N GLN A 228 -4.19 3.89 -0.47
CA GLN A 228 -5.42 3.13 -0.31
C GLN A 228 -5.48 2.59 1.12
N LEU A 229 -6.67 2.62 1.70
CA LEU A 229 -6.96 2.18 3.05
C LEU A 229 -7.97 1.03 2.99
N HIS A 230 -7.65 -0.11 3.63
CA HIS A 230 -8.55 -1.25 3.76
C HIS A 230 -9.05 -1.35 5.21
N LEU A 231 -10.35 -1.21 5.43
CA LEU A 231 -11.01 -1.22 6.75
C LEU A 231 -12.09 -2.28 6.79
N LYS A 232 -11.77 -3.51 7.25
CA LYS A 232 -12.76 -4.59 7.44
C LYS A 232 -13.66 -4.80 6.22
N GLY A 233 -13.06 -4.89 5.03
CA GLY A 233 -13.77 -5.04 3.75
C GLY A 233 -14.03 -3.72 3.02
N PHE A 234 -14.15 -2.57 3.68
CA PHE A 234 -14.25 -1.28 3.00
C PHE A 234 -12.90 -0.83 2.47
N VAL A 235 -12.91 -0.24 1.29
CA VAL A 235 -11.73 0.31 0.63
C VAL A 235 -11.96 1.78 0.31
N ILE A 236 -11.00 2.61 0.72
CA ILE A 236 -10.97 4.04 0.40
C ILE A 236 -9.65 4.32 -0.30
N SER A 237 -9.64 5.01 -1.43
CA SER A 237 -8.42 5.41 -2.11
C SER A 237 -8.40 6.90 -2.41
N ALA A 238 -7.19 7.48 -2.40
CA ALA A 238 -6.94 8.84 -2.83
C ALA A 238 -5.66 8.86 -3.67
N GLU A 239 -5.74 9.39 -4.87
CA GLU A 239 -4.66 9.40 -5.84
C GLU A 239 -4.56 10.78 -6.52
N ALA A 240 -3.34 11.21 -6.80
CA ALA A 240 -3.06 12.26 -7.75
C ALA A 240 -2.70 11.62 -9.10
N VAL A 241 -3.33 12.07 -10.16
CA VAL A 241 -3.10 11.59 -11.53
C VAL A 241 -2.60 12.75 -12.37
N THR A 242 -1.56 12.54 -13.16
CA THR A 242 -1.05 13.55 -14.10
C THR A 242 -0.95 12.97 -15.51
N THR A 243 -1.38 13.75 -16.51
CA THR A 243 -1.18 13.42 -17.93
C THR A 243 0.00 14.24 -18.44
N GLN A 244 1.08 13.55 -18.87
CA GLN A 244 2.32 14.17 -19.38
C GLN A 244 2.92 15.26 -18.47
N PHE A 245 2.66 15.25 -17.16
CA PHE A 245 3.03 16.28 -16.19
C PHE A 245 2.45 17.70 -16.49
N LYS A 246 1.48 17.80 -17.42
CA LYS A 246 0.85 19.07 -17.79
C LYS A 246 -0.45 19.34 -17.05
N THR A 247 -1.11 18.30 -16.58
CA THR A 247 -2.38 18.41 -15.84
C THR A 247 -2.31 17.57 -14.57
N VAL A 248 -3.04 17.97 -13.55
CA VAL A 248 -3.18 17.22 -12.30
C VAL A 248 -4.65 17.01 -12.00
N GLU A 249 -5.03 15.78 -11.66
CA GLU A 249 -6.35 15.39 -11.19
C GLU A 249 -6.25 14.80 -9.80
N ALA A 250 -7.19 15.14 -8.93
CA ALA A 250 -7.44 14.43 -7.70
C ALA A 250 -8.45 13.33 -7.97
N LYS A 251 -8.11 12.08 -7.66
CA LYS A 251 -8.99 10.91 -7.79
C LYS A 251 -9.24 10.32 -6.41
N ILE A 252 -10.51 10.09 -6.10
CA ILE A 252 -10.95 9.37 -4.89
C ILE A 252 -11.70 8.13 -5.29
N GLY A 253 -11.62 7.08 -4.48
CA GLY A 253 -12.32 5.83 -4.72
C GLY A 253 -12.90 5.26 -3.44
N LEU A 254 -14.08 4.65 -3.57
CA LEU A 254 -14.75 3.91 -2.51
C LEU A 254 -15.10 2.52 -3.03
N GLY A 255 -14.93 1.49 -2.20
CA GLY A 255 -15.15 0.13 -2.65
C GLY A 255 -15.13 -0.92 -1.55
N TYR A 256 -14.94 -2.15 -1.99
CA TYR A 256 -14.94 -3.33 -1.12
C TYR A 256 -13.80 -4.28 -1.46
N ALA A 257 -13.21 -4.90 -0.43
CA ALA A 257 -12.21 -5.96 -0.53
C ALA A 257 -12.76 -7.27 0.05
N PHE A 258 -12.45 -8.38 -0.61
CA PHE A 258 -12.91 -9.74 -0.27
C PHE A 258 -11.80 -10.77 -0.50
#